data_d10cc79bb1e73270ccecc0645b126032
#
_entry.id   d10cc79bb1e73270ccecc0645b126032
#
_cell.length_a   1.000
_cell.length_b   1.000
_cell.length_c   1.000
_cell.angle_alpha   90.00
_cell.angle_beta   90.00
_cell.angle_gamma   90.00
#
_symmetry.space_group_name_H-M   'P 1'
#
loop_
_entity.id
_entity.type
_entity.pdbx_description
1 polymer ?
#
loop_
_entity_poly.entity_id
_entity_poly.type
_entity_poly.pdbx_seq_one_letter_code
_entity_poly.pdbx_strand_id
1 'polypeptide(L)'
;MEKRILIVDDVEFNIEFEGKVIKSLMDELGIDIQIDTAYTVEEALSNIAENERYDAMVIDMNLPDGSGVDIAKAALKKSEKTRIAALTIYPSKYEDQRAFFDLFLKKPIMPEVYKQNFGRLLRLE
;
A
#
# COMPACT_ATOMS: atom_id res chain seq x y z
N MET A 1 -11.71 -11.20 12.01
CA MET A 1 -10.41 -10.60 12.34
C MET A 1 -10.19 -9.37 11.47
N GLU A 2 -9.84 -8.27 12.08
CA GLU A 2 -9.67 -7.01 11.36
C GLU A 2 -8.29 -6.93 10.69
N LYS A 3 -8.25 -6.50 9.44
CA LYS A 3 -7.00 -6.22 8.73
C LYS A 3 -6.73 -4.71 8.73
N ARG A 4 -5.49 -4.33 8.91
CA ARG A 4 -5.06 -2.93 8.87
C ARG A 4 -4.28 -2.66 7.60
N ILE A 5 -4.73 -1.64 6.89
CA ILE A 5 -4.18 -1.27 5.57
C ILE A 5 -3.73 0.19 5.63
N LEU A 6 -2.57 0.48 5.07
CA LEU A 6 -2.11 1.86 4.89
C LEU A 6 -2.02 2.17 3.40
N ILE A 7 -2.67 3.26 2.99
CA ILE A 7 -2.59 3.76 1.61
C ILE A 7 -1.79 5.06 1.64
N VAL A 8 -0.73 5.12 0.86
CA VAL A 8 0.14 6.30 0.77
C VAL A 8 0.13 6.85 -0.64
N ASP A 9 -0.37 8.08 -0.80
CA ASP A 9 -0.44 8.76 -2.09
C ASP A 9 -0.60 10.26 -1.82
N ASP A 10 0.03 11.12 -2.60
CA ASP A 10 -0.07 12.56 -2.40
C ASP A 10 -1.33 13.16 -3.03
N VAL A 11 -2.10 12.38 -3.77
CA VAL A 11 -3.33 12.80 -4.41
C VAL A 11 -4.54 12.22 -3.67
N GLU A 12 -5.34 13.10 -3.04
CA GLU A 12 -6.49 12.68 -2.25
C GLU A 12 -7.49 11.83 -3.05
N PHE A 13 -7.73 12.21 -4.31
CA PHE A 13 -8.63 11.44 -5.17
C PHE A 13 -8.19 9.98 -5.31
N ASN A 14 -6.88 9.75 -5.46
CA ASN A 14 -6.35 8.40 -5.57
C ASN A 14 -6.57 7.61 -4.29
N ILE A 15 -6.34 8.23 -3.14
CA ILE A 15 -6.55 7.59 -1.85
C ILE A 15 -8.02 7.18 -1.69
N GLU A 16 -8.94 8.06 -2.02
CA GLU A 16 -10.37 7.76 -1.92
C GLU A 16 -10.77 6.63 -2.86
N PHE A 17 -10.26 6.66 -4.08
CA PHE A 17 -10.55 5.65 -5.07
C PHE A 17 -10.04 4.28 -4.64
N GLU A 18 -8.78 4.21 -4.24
CA GLU A 18 -8.18 2.97 -3.75
C GLU A 18 -8.92 2.43 -2.53
N GLY A 19 -9.27 3.31 -1.60
CA GLY A 19 -10.02 2.93 -0.40
C GLY A 19 -11.36 2.31 -0.73
N LYS A 20 -12.08 2.85 -1.71
CA LYS A 20 -13.37 2.30 -2.13
C LYS A 20 -13.22 0.92 -2.75
N VAL A 21 -12.20 0.73 -3.59
CA VAL A 21 -11.95 -0.57 -4.22
C VAL A 21 -11.60 -1.62 -3.18
N ILE A 22 -10.73 -1.26 -2.24
CA ILE A 22 -10.32 -2.17 -1.16
C ILE A 22 -11.50 -2.55 -0.28
N LYS A 23 -12.32 -1.58 0.12
CA LYS A 23 -13.51 -1.85 0.94
C LYS A 23 -14.49 -2.78 0.23
N SER A 24 -14.69 -2.56 -1.08
CA SER A 24 -15.57 -3.40 -1.88
C SER A 24 -15.08 -4.85 -1.88
N LEU A 25 -13.79 -5.05 -2.07
CA LEU A 25 -13.20 -6.38 -2.04
C LEU A 25 -13.34 -7.04 -0.67
N MET A 26 -13.06 -6.29 0.39
CA MET A 26 -13.13 -6.83 1.76
C MET A 26 -14.56 -7.20 2.13
N ASP A 27 -15.55 -6.38 1.71
CA ASP A 27 -16.95 -6.70 1.92
C ASP A 27 -17.33 -8.01 1.21
N GLU A 28 -16.87 -8.21 -0.01
CA GLU A 28 -17.12 -9.46 -0.75
C GLU A 28 -16.52 -10.67 -0.03
N LEU A 29 -15.38 -10.48 0.63
CA LEU A 29 -14.69 -11.56 1.33
C LEU A 29 -15.12 -11.72 2.78
N GLY A 30 -15.97 -10.83 3.28
CA GLY A 30 -16.41 -10.87 4.67
C GLY A 30 -15.32 -10.55 5.68
N ILE A 31 -14.34 -9.72 5.28
CA ILE A 31 -13.21 -9.36 6.12
C ILE A 31 -13.37 -7.92 6.62
N ASP A 32 -13.28 -7.72 7.93
CA ASP A 32 -13.27 -6.39 8.52
C ASP A 32 -11.94 -5.71 8.26
N ILE A 33 -11.97 -4.40 8.04
CA ILE A 33 -10.80 -3.67 7.62
C ILE A 33 -10.77 -2.30 8.27
N GLN A 34 -9.55 -1.85 8.60
CA GLN A 34 -9.27 -0.48 8.99
C GLN A 34 -8.27 0.09 8.00
N ILE A 35 -8.61 1.22 7.37
CA ILE A 35 -7.73 1.89 6.42
C ILE A 35 -7.23 3.18 7.04
N ASP A 36 -5.90 3.30 7.11
CA ASP A 36 -5.22 4.55 7.42
C ASP A 36 -4.66 5.12 6.13
N THR A 37 -4.46 6.42 6.09
CA THR A 37 -3.96 7.09 4.90
C THR A 37 -2.83 8.04 5.24
N ALA A 38 -1.94 8.29 4.27
CA ALA A 38 -0.86 9.24 4.40
C ALA A 38 -0.60 9.91 3.04
N TYR A 39 -0.31 11.20 3.07
CA TYR A 39 -0.07 11.96 1.85
C TYR A 39 1.41 12.21 1.58
N THR A 40 2.26 11.91 2.55
CA THR A 40 3.71 12.17 2.48
C THR A 40 4.48 11.03 3.11
N VAL A 41 5.80 10.98 2.85
CA VAL A 41 6.67 10.02 3.50
C VAL A 41 6.64 10.22 5.01
N GLU A 42 6.71 11.47 5.47
CA GLU A 42 6.69 11.80 6.90
C GLU A 42 5.43 11.27 7.59
N GLU A 43 4.26 11.49 7.00
CA GLU A 43 3.01 10.99 7.56
C GLU A 43 2.98 9.47 7.61
N ALA A 44 3.46 8.82 6.55
CA ALA A 44 3.51 7.37 6.49
C ALA A 44 4.43 6.79 7.57
N LEU A 45 5.60 7.40 7.75
CA LEU A 45 6.54 6.96 8.79
C LEU A 45 5.94 7.14 10.19
N SER A 46 5.22 8.24 10.40
CA SER A 46 4.53 8.49 11.66
C SER A 46 3.45 7.44 11.94
N ASN A 47 2.65 7.11 10.92
CA ASN A 47 1.64 6.06 11.04
C ASN A 47 2.28 4.71 11.40
N ILE A 48 3.39 4.37 10.76
CA ILE A 48 4.09 3.12 11.03
C ILE A 48 4.61 3.09 12.47
N ALA A 49 5.17 4.20 12.93
CA ALA A 49 5.75 4.29 14.27
C ALA A 49 4.69 4.21 15.37
N GLU A 50 3.52 4.83 15.14
CA GLU A 50 2.48 4.97 16.15
C GLU A 50 1.52 3.79 16.26
N ASN A 51 1.46 2.95 15.23
CA ASN A 51 0.53 1.84 15.18
C ASN A 51 1.24 0.51 15.30
N GLU A 52 0.47 -0.54 15.53
CA GLU A 52 0.99 -1.88 15.38
C GLU A 52 1.25 -2.13 13.91
N ARG A 53 1.72 -3.30 13.54
CA ARG A 53 2.01 -3.59 12.14
C ARG A 53 0.77 -3.43 11.26
N TYR A 54 1.00 -3.05 10.00
CA TYR A 54 -0.01 -3.12 8.96
C TYR A 54 0.04 -4.49 8.29
N ASP A 55 -1.12 -5.01 7.90
CA ASP A 55 -1.19 -6.26 7.15
C ASP A 55 -0.77 -6.04 5.70
N ALA A 56 -1.17 -4.90 5.14
CA ALA A 56 -0.79 -4.54 3.78
C ALA A 56 -0.65 -3.03 3.63
N MET A 57 0.18 -2.62 2.67
CA MET A 57 0.38 -1.22 2.33
C MET A 57 0.41 -1.07 0.83
N VAL A 58 -0.17 0.02 0.32
CA VAL A 58 -0.04 0.42 -1.08
C VAL A 58 0.63 1.78 -1.07
N ILE A 59 1.80 1.88 -1.70
CA ILE A 59 2.66 3.06 -1.63
C ILE A 59 2.88 3.65 -3.01
N ASP A 60 2.46 4.90 -3.21
CA ASP A 60 2.82 5.67 -4.39
C ASP A 60 4.33 5.94 -4.33
N MET A 61 5.03 5.62 -5.42
CA MET A 61 6.48 5.77 -5.46
C MET A 61 6.91 7.20 -5.80
N ASN A 62 5.99 8.07 -6.17
CA ASN A 62 6.28 9.44 -6.54
C ASN A 62 5.73 10.43 -5.52
N LEU A 63 6.35 10.46 -4.34
CA LEU A 63 5.92 11.32 -3.24
C LEU A 63 6.73 12.61 -3.19
N PRO A 64 6.15 13.71 -2.68
CA PRO A 64 6.81 15.02 -2.72
C PRO A 64 8.04 15.16 -1.81
N ASP A 65 8.08 14.42 -0.72
CA ASP A 65 9.13 14.59 0.30
C ASP A 65 10.09 13.41 0.43
N GLY A 66 10.09 12.50 -0.55
CA GLY A 66 11.02 11.39 -0.52
C GLY A 66 10.54 10.18 -1.31
N SER A 67 11.11 9.03 -0.99
CA SER A 67 10.86 7.80 -1.72
C SER A 67 9.96 6.84 -0.97
N GLY A 68 9.06 6.17 -1.70
CA GLY A 68 8.27 5.08 -1.15
C GLY A 68 9.13 3.93 -0.63
N VAL A 69 10.35 3.80 -1.09
CA VAL A 69 11.29 2.78 -0.60
C VAL A 69 11.59 2.97 0.88
N ASP A 70 11.73 4.23 1.33
CA ASP A 70 12.01 4.50 2.74
C ASP A 70 10.84 4.06 3.62
N ILE A 71 9.61 4.22 3.12
CA ILE A 71 8.41 3.77 3.82
C ILE A 71 8.41 2.24 3.92
N ALA A 72 8.70 1.58 2.80
CA ALA A 72 8.73 0.12 2.75
C ALA A 72 9.77 -0.45 3.71
N LYS A 73 10.96 0.15 3.75
CA LYS A 73 12.02 -0.28 4.68
C LYS A 73 11.57 -0.15 6.13
N ALA A 74 10.94 0.97 6.48
CA ALA A 74 10.44 1.18 7.84
C ALA A 74 9.38 0.17 8.22
N ALA A 75 8.45 -0.11 7.31
CA ALA A 75 7.39 -1.08 7.54
C ALA A 75 7.97 -2.49 7.77
N LEU A 76 8.90 -2.91 6.94
CA LEU A 76 9.51 -4.24 7.04
C LEU A 76 10.40 -4.37 8.28
N LYS A 77 11.03 -3.28 8.70
CA LYS A 77 11.80 -3.28 9.93
C LYS A 77 10.91 -3.51 11.14
N LYS A 78 9.69 -3.00 11.11
CA LYS A 78 8.72 -3.18 12.18
C LYS A 78 8.09 -4.57 12.14
N SER A 79 7.78 -5.08 10.94
CA SER A 79 7.22 -6.42 10.75
C SER A 79 7.52 -6.92 9.35
N GLU A 80 8.24 -8.02 9.25
CA GLU A 80 8.56 -8.68 7.98
C GLU A 80 7.32 -9.26 7.31
N LYS A 81 6.21 -9.38 8.04
CA LYS A 81 4.97 -9.96 7.52
C LYS A 81 4.09 -8.96 6.80
N THR A 82 4.39 -7.66 6.88
CA THR A 82 3.63 -6.65 6.15
C THR A 82 3.81 -6.86 4.64
N ARG A 83 2.70 -6.92 3.91
CA ARG A 83 2.72 -7.07 2.46
C ARG A 83 2.66 -5.69 1.81
N ILE A 84 3.53 -5.42 0.86
CA ILE A 84 3.69 -4.08 0.30
C ILE A 84 3.58 -4.09 -1.21
N ALA A 85 2.70 -3.25 -1.75
CA ALA A 85 2.59 -3.00 -3.17
C ALA A 85 3.08 -1.60 -3.48
N ALA A 86 3.88 -1.46 -4.52
CA ALA A 86 4.32 -0.17 -5.04
C ALA A 86 3.40 0.24 -6.19
N LEU A 87 2.99 1.51 -6.22
CA LEU A 87 2.16 2.05 -7.29
C LEU A 87 2.97 3.10 -8.04
N THR A 88 3.17 2.90 -9.35
CA THR A 88 4.05 3.75 -10.15
C THR A 88 3.66 3.75 -11.63
N ILE A 89 3.99 4.85 -12.33
CA ILE A 89 3.84 4.92 -13.79
C ILE A 89 4.91 4.07 -14.48
N TYR A 90 6.08 3.93 -13.84
CA TYR A 90 7.25 3.27 -14.43
C TYR A 90 7.78 2.15 -13.52
N PRO A 91 7.14 0.96 -13.54
CA PRO A 91 7.59 -0.14 -12.67
C PRO A 91 9.06 -0.53 -12.90
N SER A 92 9.55 -0.47 -14.14
CA SER A 92 10.93 -0.84 -14.46
C SER A 92 11.97 0.06 -13.79
N LYS A 93 11.60 1.28 -13.44
CA LYS A 93 12.48 2.22 -12.74
C LYS A 93 12.91 1.72 -11.36
N TYR A 94 12.11 0.84 -10.76
CA TYR A 94 12.33 0.38 -9.40
C TYR A 94 12.76 -1.09 -9.32
N GLU A 95 13.31 -1.63 -10.41
CA GLU A 95 13.79 -3.02 -10.43
C GLU A 95 14.81 -3.33 -9.34
N ASP A 96 15.70 -2.39 -9.07
CA ASP A 96 16.74 -2.57 -8.05
C ASP A 96 16.18 -2.64 -6.63
N GLN A 97 14.91 -2.28 -6.45
CA GLN A 97 14.27 -2.18 -5.14
C GLN A 97 13.19 -3.23 -4.94
N ARG A 98 13.13 -4.21 -5.80
CA ARG A 98 12.13 -5.29 -5.74
C ARG A 98 12.11 -6.04 -4.41
N ALA A 99 13.26 -6.11 -3.74
CA ALA A 99 13.34 -6.82 -2.46
C ALA A 99 12.41 -6.24 -1.38
N PHE A 100 12.01 -4.98 -1.52
CA PHE A 100 11.18 -4.31 -0.52
C PHE A 100 9.68 -4.36 -0.86
N PHE A 101 9.31 -4.94 -1.99
CA PHE A 101 7.91 -4.91 -2.47
C PHE A 101 7.48 -6.30 -2.93
N ASP A 102 6.24 -6.65 -2.59
CA ASP A 102 5.64 -7.91 -3.05
C ASP A 102 5.05 -7.79 -4.43
N LEU A 103 4.50 -6.62 -4.76
CA LEU A 103 3.88 -6.36 -6.06
C LEU A 103 4.21 -4.95 -6.54
N PHE A 104 4.24 -4.79 -7.87
CA PHE A 104 4.29 -3.49 -8.51
C PHE A 104 3.00 -3.30 -9.29
N LEU A 105 2.28 -2.23 -8.99
CA LEU A 105 1.04 -1.86 -9.66
C LEU A 105 1.31 -0.66 -10.56
N LYS A 106 0.86 -0.74 -11.80
CA LYS A 106 1.09 0.33 -12.77
C LYS A 106 -0.07 1.33 -12.76
N LYS A 107 0.25 2.62 -12.77
CA LYS A 107 -0.74 3.68 -13.01
C LYS A 107 -1.04 3.77 -14.50
N PRO A 108 -2.26 4.17 -14.90
CA PRO A 108 -3.37 4.60 -14.05
C PRO A 108 -4.05 3.42 -13.33
N ILE A 109 -4.72 3.73 -12.23
CA ILE A 109 -5.42 2.72 -11.45
C ILE A 109 -6.64 2.23 -12.21
N MET A 110 -6.66 0.94 -12.52
CA MET A 110 -7.80 0.28 -13.16
C MET A 110 -8.50 -0.54 -12.08
N PRO A 111 -9.78 -0.25 -11.76
CA PRO A 111 -10.44 -0.86 -10.59
C PRO A 111 -10.36 -2.38 -10.53
N GLU A 112 -10.65 -3.06 -11.63
CA GLU A 112 -10.64 -4.53 -11.64
C GLU A 112 -9.22 -5.09 -11.46
N VAL A 113 -8.25 -4.49 -12.13
CA VAL A 113 -6.85 -4.93 -12.01
C VAL A 113 -6.33 -4.67 -10.60
N TYR A 114 -6.62 -3.50 -10.05
CA TYR A 114 -6.23 -3.13 -8.70
C TYR A 114 -6.83 -4.11 -7.68
N LYS A 115 -8.11 -4.40 -7.83
CA LYS A 115 -8.84 -5.29 -6.94
C LYS A 115 -8.23 -6.70 -6.94
N GLN A 116 -7.94 -7.23 -8.13
CA GLN A 116 -7.32 -8.55 -8.26
C GLN A 116 -5.95 -8.59 -7.62
N ASN A 117 -5.13 -7.59 -7.89
CA ASN A 117 -3.77 -7.53 -7.34
C ASN A 117 -3.78 -7.34 -5.83
N PHE A 118 -4.67 -6.52 -5.30
CA PHE A 118 -4.78 -6.35 -3.86
C PHE A 118 -5.20 -7.64 -3.17
N GLY A 119 -6.13 -8.37 -3.77
CA GLY A 119 -6.53 -9.69 -3.27
C GLY A 119 -5.36 -10.67 -3.23
N ARG A 120 -4.52 -10.64 -4.26
CA ARG A 120 -3.32 -11.47 -4.31
C ARG A 120 -2.31 -11.06 -3.24
N LEU A 121 -2.18 -9.76 -3.02
CA LEU A 121 -1.28 -9.23 -1.99
C LEU A 121 -1.63 -9.79 -0.62
N LEU A 122 -2.91 -9.81 -0.28
CA LEU A 122 -3.37 -10.33 1.01
C LEU A 122 -3.19 -11.84 1.14
N ARG A 123 -3.17 -12.57 0.04
CA ARG A 123 -3.02 -14.03 0.06
C ARG A 123 -1.58 -14.50 0.12
N LEU A 124 -0.64 -13.59 0.03
CA LEU A 124 0.78 -13.92 0.07
C LEU A 124 1.27 -14.28 1.48
N GLU A 125 0.37 -14.30 2.42
CA GLU A 125 0.70 -14.73 3.77
C GLU A 125 1.02 -16.22 3.79
#